data_7dac734feec5575d72eea97ca1e6bb3d
#
_entry.id   7dac734feec5575d72eea97ca1e6bb3d
#
_cell.length_a   1.000
_cell.length_b   1.000
_cell.length_c   1.000
_cell.angle_alpha   90.00
_cell.angle_beta   90.00
_cell.angle_gamma   90.00
#
_symmetry.space_group_name_H-M   'P 1'
#
loop_
_entity.id
_entity.type
_entity.pdbx_description
1 polymer ?
#
loop_
_entity_poly.entity_id
_entity_poly.type
_entity_poly.pdbx_seq_one_letter_code
_entity_poly.pdbx_strand_id
1 'polypeptide(L)'
;MRSTLARALPAVLVTSCLLATAACADNTSTGAAANGTGQSAALAAAARKEALATAGGKKIGGKVTMLGINGGAEGQLIKNALKPFTDATGIQVDYTGNEDLATVVQTRVQAGNAPDVVDAADLGSVLKYAKQGKLVDLGSLIGTSTLKSNYPQSLLDATTVNGKTYGIFTEIDNFMVWYDPKTYKGPKNPSSWAQLETFTKQQAAAGKTPWCMAQNAGAGSGWPGAQWIENWFLKHYGAAKLTDWAQGRLSWTSPEVTAAWKAFGAVATDDKMVAGGPTSVLSASVVNNGTGLVSSPPTCSVMLWGVYAGGVTLGQKPSLKPGTDLDFFPVPAGSPAHADDELFSGHVAYAFNSNPRTRALMKYWASAPAQTMLVASGQWTEANTRIPASAYTNPLLKKASQQMLTGKNLVAGPSMYSAPAVVAAFDKGVVSYIQKPGSLNGILAGIQRTATTG
;
A
#
# COMPACT_ATOMS: atom_id res chain seq x y z
N MET A 1 60.08 41.25 6.41
CA MET A 1 60.19 41.75 7.77
C MET A 1 59.33 40.85 8.61
N ARG A 2 59.87 39.88 9.31
CA ARG A 2 60.08 39.75 10.73
C ARG A 2 58.73 39.76 11.50
N SER A 3 58.31 38.85 12.34
CA SER A 3 59.05 37.87 13.14
C SER A 3 58.06 36.88 13.79
N THR A 4 58.48 35.66 13.86
CA THR A 4 58.18 34.56 14.78
C THR A 4 57.95 34.97 16.21
N LEU A 5 57.08 34.26 16.95
CA LEU A 5 57.38 33.79 18.33
C LEU A 5 56.46 32.65 18.71
N ALA A 6 57.08 31.50 18.88
CA ALA A 6 56.56 30.33 19.54
C ALA A 6 56.65 30.50 21.08
N ARG A 7 55.74 29.88 21.85
CA ARG A 7 56.03 29.45 23.22
C ARG A 7 55.26 28.19 23.57
N ALA A 8 56.01 27.33 24.22
CA ALA A 8 55.80 25.96 24.52
C ALA A 8 55.03 25.70 25.84
N LEU A 9 54.55 24.51 25.95
CA LEU A 9 54.03 23.62 26.99
C LEU A 9 54.45 23.92 28.44
N PRO A 10 53.71 23.38 29.47
CA PRO A 10 54.07 22.03 29.91
C PRO A 10 52.88 21.06 30.17
N ALA A 11 53.22 19.79 30.03
CA ALA A 11 52.48 18.61 30.41
C ALA A 11 52.46 18.44 31.96
N VAL A 12 51.33 17.97 32.47
CA VAL A 12 51.26 17.30 33.79
C VAL A 12 50.50 16.00 33.63
N LEU A 13 51.25 14.92 33.80
CA LEU A 13 50.73 13.57 34.04
C LEU A 13 50.14 13.49 35.44
N VAL A 14 48.93 13.00 35.58
CA VAL A 14 48.48 12.33 36.81
C VAL A 14 47.73 11.05 36.42
N THR A 15 48.34 9.95 36.74
CA THR A 15 47.82 8.58 36.67
C THR A 15 46.90 8.36 37.88
N SER A 16 45.64 7.96 37.62
CA SER A 16 44.86 7.31 38.68
C SER A 16 43.91 6.29 38.02
N CYS A 17 44.20 5.03 38.28
CA CYS A 17 43.29 3.90 38.03
C CYS A 17 42.02 4.05 38.87
N LEU A 18 40.87 3.89 38.24
CA LEU A 18 39.66 3.45 38.93
C LEU A 18 38.81 2.61 37.97
N LEU A 19 38.52 1.40 38.39
CA LEU A 19 37.61 0.44 37.80
C LEU A 19 36.23 1.09 37.65
N ALA A 20 35.70 1.07 36.41
CA ALA A 20 34.31 1.32 36.18
C ALA A 20 33.72 0.12 35.44
N THR A 21 32.85 -0.60 36.14
CA THR A 21 31.98 -1.66 35.64
C THR A 21 31.15 -1.16 34.49
N ALA A 22 31.32 -1.81 33.35
CA ALA A 22 30.42 -1.64 32.19
C ALA A 22 29.05 -2.22 32.54
N ALA A 23 28.06 -1.37 32.78
CA ALA A 23 26.65 -1.73 32.74
C ALA A 23 26.22 -1.56 31.30
N CYS A 24 26.09 -2.67 30.58
CA CYS A 24 25.31 -2.73 29.36
C CYS A 24 23.84 -2.44 29.69
N ALA A 25 23.37 -1.26 29.36
CA ALA A 25 21.95 -0.98 29.36
C ALA A 25 21.35 -1.62 28.10
N ASP A 26 20.87 -2.84 28.26
CA ASP A 26 19.92 -3.45 27.32
C ASP A 26 18.67 -2.58 27.27
N ASN A 27 18.54 -1.84 26.18
CA ASN A 27 17.33 -1.11 25.87
C ASN A 27 16.30 -2.09 25.26
N THR A 28 15.84 -3.03 26.09
CA THR A 28 14.68 -3.86 25.77
C THR A 28 13.43 -3.00 25.90
N SER A 29 12.95 -2.50 24.79
CA SER A 29 11.59 -2.01 24.67
C SER A 29 10.63 -3.20 24.86
N THR A 30 10.23 -3.43 26.12
CA THR A 30 9.14 -4.34 26.47
C THR A 30 7.82 -3.65 26.15
N GLY A 31 7.36 -3.83 24.90
CA GLY A 31 6.05 -3.46 24.43
C GLY A 31 5.42 -4.63 23.67
N ALA A 32 4.47 -5.31 24.30
CA ALA A 32 3.53 -6.28 23.73
C ALA A 32 4.10 -7.52 23.02
N ALA A 33 4.73 -8.43 23.77
CA ALA A 33 5.18 -9.72 23.25
C ALA A 33 4.85 -10.90 24.17
N ALA A 34 3.67 -10.97 24.78
CA ALA A 34 3.36 -12.07 25.71
C ALA A 34 2.45 -13.18 25.16
N ASN A 35 1.84 -13.04 23.95
CA ASN A 35 1.01 -14.08 23.33
C ASN A 35 1.45 -14.53 21.92
N GLY A 36 2.57 -14.04 21.39
CA GLY A 36 2.97 -14.24 19.99
C GLY A 36 3.96 -15.39 19.74
N THR A 37 4.70 -15.84 20.74
CA THR A 37 5.87 -16.73 20.50
C THR A 37 5.48 -18.14 20.08
N GLY A 38 4.42 -18.72 20.61
CA GLY A 38 3.97 -20.07 20.22
C GLY A 38 3.32 -20.08 18.83
N GLN A 39 2.49 -19.09 18.54
CA GLN A 39 1.83 -18.96 17.23
C GLN A 39 2.84 -18.60 16.14
N SER A 40 3.82 -17.74 16.40
CA SER A 40 4.88 -17.39 15.48
C SER A 40 5.79 -18.58 15.13
N ALA A 41 6.11 -19.46 16.10
CA ALA A 41 6.91 -20.65 15.87
C ALA A 41 6.19 -21.69 15.00
N ALA A 42 4.91 -21.95 15.26
CA ALA A 42 4.10 -22.87 14.45
C ALA A 42 3.93 -22.32 13.02
N LEU A 43 3.71 -21.04 12.85
CA LEU A 43 3.59 -20.39 11.57
C LEU A 43 4.89 -20.47 10.77
N ALA A 44 6.04 -20.17 11.41
CA ALA A 44 7.35 -20.31 10.78
C ALA A 44 7.65 -21.77 10.40
N ALA A 45 7.22 -22.75 11.19
CA ALA A 45 7.35 -24.16 10.87
C ALA A 45 6.51 -24.54 9.64
N ALA A 46 5.26 -24.08 9.56
CA ALA A 46 4.40 -24.27 8.39
C ALA A 46 5.01 -23.64 7.13
N ALA A 47 5.52 -22.41 7.24
CA ALA A 47 6.18 -21.71 6.15
C ALA A 47 7.46 -22.44 5.68
N ARG A 48 8.28 -23.00 6.59
CA ARG A 48 9.46 -23.82 6.24
C ARG A 48 9.06 -25.12 5.53
N LYS A 49 8.02 -25.80 6.01
CA LYS A 49 7.49 -27.02 5.38
C LYS A 49 7.06 -26.73 3.94
N GLU A 50 6.31 -25.68 3.75
CA GLU A 50 5.86 -25.23 2.42
C GLU A 50 7.04 -24.86 1.53
N ALA A 51 7.99 -24.06 2.03
CA ALA A 51 9.19 -23.69 1.30
C ALA A 51 9.99 -24.89 0.80
N LEU A 52 10.16 -25.90 1.65
CA LEU A 52 10.87 -27.13 1.27
C LEU A 52 10.08 -27.90 0.19
N ALA A 53 8.76 -27.97 0.29
CA ALA A 53 7.90 -28.61 -0.71
C ALA A 53 8.01 -27.90 -2.07
N THR A 54 8.03 -26.56 -2.11
CA THR A 54 8.18 -25.79 -3.36
C THR A 54 9.54 -25.99 -4.03
N ALA A 55 10.56 -26.38 -3.28
CA ALA A 55 11.90 -26.75 -3.74
C ALA A 55 12.04 -28.26 -4.07
N GLY A 56 10.93 -29.02 -4.12
CA GLY A 56 10.93 -30.46 -4.40
C GLY A 56 11.50 -31.31 -3.25
N GLY A 57 11.36 -30.85 -2.02
CA GLY A 57 11.85 -31.53 -0.82
C GLY A 57 13.37 -31.47 -0.61
N LYS A 58 14.08 -30.61 -1.32
CA LYS A 58 15.54 -30.52 -1.32
C LYS A 58 16.05 -29.13 -1.01
N LYS A 59 17.24 -29.04 -0.43
CA LYS A 59 18.02 -27.80 -0.41
C LYS A 59 18.64 -27.59 -1.80
N ILE A 60 18.23 -26.51 -2.48
CA ILE A 60 18.71 -26.16 -3.82
C ILE A 60 19.96 -25.25 -3.73
N GLY A 61 19.95 -24.33 -2.75
CA GLY A 61 21.01 -23.32 -2.59
C GLY A 61 21.04 -22.27 -3.70
N GLY A 62 22.06 -21.41 -3.64
CA GLY A 62 22.26 -20.33 -4.61
C GLY A 62 21.47 -19.06 -4.24
N LYS A 63 21.28 -18.16 -5.23
CA LYS A 63 20.72 -16.83 -5.01
C LYS A 63 19.58 -16.54 -6.00
N VAL A 64 18.59 -15.75 -5.56
CA VAL A 64 17.51 -15.18 -6.36
C VAL A 64 17.35 -13.69 -6.00
N THR A 65 17.19 -12.85 -6.99
CA THR A 65 16.98 -11.40 -6.79
C THR A 65 15.50 -11.08 -6.74
N MET A 66 15.08 -10.30 -5.75
CA MET A 66 13.71 -9.82 -5.61
C MET A 66 13.71 -8.33 -5.35
N LEU A 67 13.07 -7.55 -6.20
CA LEU A 67 12.83 -6.14 -5.99
C LEU A 67 11.40 -5.92 -5.50
N GLY A 68 11.22 -5.06 -4.51
CA GLY A 68 9.91 -4.69 -4.00
C GLY A 68 9.80 -3.19 -3.75
N ILE A 69 8.59 -2.69 -3.56
CA ILE A 69 8.37 -1.29 -3.24
C ILE A 69 8.66 -1.01 -1.75
N ASN A 70 8.46 -1.98 -0.88
CA ASN A 70 8.59 -1.82 0.56
C ASN A 70 10.05 -1.74 1.00
N GLY A 71 10.47 -0.57 1.47
CA GLY A 71 11.77 -0.31 2.09
C GLY A 71 11.71 -0.26 3.63
N GLY A 72 12.81 0.08 4.27
CA GLY A 72 12.86 0.34 5.72
C GLY A 72 12.24 -0.76 6.58
N ALA A 73 11.35 -0.37 7.49
CA ALA A 73 10.69 -1.29 8.43
C ALA A 73 9.79 -2.31 7.71
N GLU A 74 9.03 -1.89 6.69
CA GLU A 74 8.18 -2.77 5.90
C GLU A 74 9.02 -3.80 5.13
N GLY A 75 10.13 -3.36 4.51
CA GLY A 75 11.08 -4.26 3.86
C GLY A 75 11.66 -5.29 4.81
N GLN A 76 11.80 -4.98 6.09
CA GLN A 76 12.23 -5.96 7.10
C GLN A 76 11.15 -7.01 7.35
N LEU A 77 9.86 -6.66 7.33
CA LEU A 77 8.76 -7.63 7.45
C LEU A 77 8.72 -8.58 6.25
N ILE A 78 8.95 -8.09 5.04
CA ILE A 78 9.12 -8.94 3.85
C ILE A 78 10.28 -9.91 4.03
N LYS A 79 11.45 -9.43 4.48
CA LYS A 79 12.62 -10.30 4.75
C LYS A 79 12.30 -11.35 5.81
N ASN A 80 11.53 -10.99 6.84
CA ASN A 80 11.11 -11.93 7.88
C ASN A 80 10.19 -13.03 7.31
N ALA A 81 9.27 -12.69 6.39
CA ALA A 81 8.42 -13.66 5.71
C ALA A 81 9.19 -14.56 4.74
N LEU A 82 10.28 -14.05 4.15
CA LEU A 82 11.18 -14.80 3.27
C LEU A 82 12.19 -15.69 4.04
N LYS A 83 12.44 -15.40 5.31
CA LYS A 83 13.43 -16.17 6.11
C LYS A 83 13.15 -17.66 6.18
N PRO A 84 11.91 -18.15 6.44
CA PRO A 84 11.61 -19.59 6.42
C PRO A 84 11.96 -20.26 5.08
N PHE A 85 11.78 -19.56 3.96
CA PHE A 85 12.15 -20.06 2.64
C PHE A 85 13.67 -20.21 2.50
N THR A 86 14.43 -19.19 2.88
CA THR A 86 15.89 -19.25 2.84
C THR A 86 16.43 -20.36 3.74
N ASP A 87 15.93 -20.46 4.98
CA ASP A 87 16.37 -21.47 5.95
C ASP A 87 16.11 -22.91 5.45
N ALA A 88 14.93 -23.13 4.82
CA ALA A 88 14.53 -24.45 4.36
C ALA A 88 15.22 -24.87 3.06
N THR A 89 15.34 -23.97 2.09
CA THR A 89 15.80 -24.28 0.74
C THR A 89 17.28 -24.02 0.51
N GLY A 90 17.93 -23.21 1.37
CA GLY A 90 19.28 -22.71 1.17
C GLY A 90 19.38 -21.63 0.08
N ILE A 91 18.26 -21.24 -0.55
CA ILE A 91 18.23 -20.18 -1.56
C ILE A 91 18.26 -18.82 -0.84
N GLN A 92 19.30 -18.05 -1.10
CA GLN A 92 19.38 -16.66 -0.60
C GLN A 92 18.49 -15.75 -1.42
N VAL A 93 17.52 -15.10 -0.79
CA VAL A 93 16.69 -14.08 -1.44
C VAL A 93 17.34 -12.72 -1.21
N ASP A 94 17.87 -12.14 -2.28
CA ASP A 94 18.42 -10.76 -2.27
C ASP A 94 17.28 -9.78 -2.49
N TYR A 95 16.57 -9.47 -1.38
CA TYR A 95 15.47 -8.54 -1.41
C TYR A 95 15.95 -7.09 -1.24
N THR A 96 15.55 -6.24 -2.19
CA THR A 96 15.78 -4.78 -2.13
C THR A 96 14.45 -4.05 -2.31
N GLY A 97 14.07 -3.25 -1.30
CA GLY A 97 12.94 -2.32 -1.37
C GLY A 97 13.37 -0.98 -1.97
N ASN A 98 12.54 -0.42 -2.85
CA ASN A 98 12.82 0.86 -3.50
C ASN A 98 11.50 1.57 -3.87
N GLU A 99 11.29 2.78 -3.36
CA GLU A 99 10.09 3.59 -3.64
C GLU A 99 9.98 4.01 -5.12
N ASP A 100 11.11 4.10 -5.85
CA ASP A 100 11.16 4.37 -7.30
C ASP A 100 11.28 3.06 -8.11
N LEU A 101 10.58 2.02 -7.65
CA LEU A 101 10.69 0.67 -8.17
C LEU A 101 10.42 0.58 -9.68
N ALA A 102 9.40 1.29 -10.18
CA ALA A 102 9.01 1.23 -11.58
C ALA A 102 10.16 1.68 -12.51
N THR A 103 10.85 2.78 -12.17
CA THR A 103 12.01 3.30 -12.90
C THR A 103 13.19 2.34 -12.84
N VAL A 104 13.46 1.78 -11.65
CA VAL A 104 14.56 0.81 -11.44
C VAL A 104 14.32 -0.45 -12.26
N VAL A 105 13.12 -1.02 -12.22
CA VAL A 105 12.76 -2.23 -13.01
C VAL A 105 12.85 -1.93 -14.49
N GLN A 106 12.31 -0.80 -14.95
CA GLN A 106 12.37 -0.42 -16.37
C GLN A 106 13.82 -0.33 -16.87
N THR A 107 14.68 0.35 -16.13
CA THR A 107 16.11 0.51 -16.46
C THR A 107 16.81 -0.85 -16.55
N ARG A 108 16.60 -1.71 -15.58
CA ARG A 108 17.20 -3.05 -15.56
C ARG A 108 16.69 -3.93 -16.70
N VAL A 109 15.39 -3.88 -17.00
CA VAL A 109 14.80 -4.62 -18.13
C VAL A 109 15.35 -4.14 -19.47
N GLN A 110 15.53 -2.83 -19.64
CA GLN A 110 16.13 -2.26 -20.86
C GLN A 110 17.61 -2.64 -21.02
N ALA A 111 18.35 -2.70 -19.91
CA ALA A 111 19.74 -3.12 -19.88
C ALA A 111 19.95 -4.65 -20.01
N GLY A 112 18.87 -5.44 -20.12
CA GLY A 112 18.96 -6.91 -20.24
C GLY A 112 19.31 -7.64 -18.93
N ASN A 113 19.27 -6.96 -17.78
CA ASN A 113 19.58 -7.52 -16.46
C ASN A 113 18.38 -7.43 -15.51
N ALA A 114 17.19 -7.81 -16.02
CA ALA A 114 15.96 -7.87 -15.23
C ALA A 114 16.16 -8.64 -13.91
N PRO A 115 15.50 -8.27 -12.81
CA PRO A 115 15.49 -9.07 -11.59
C PRO A 115 14.78 -10.40 -11.83
N ASP A 116 15.00 -11.39 -10.96
CA ASP A 116 14.27 -12.66 -11.07
C ASP A 116 12.79 -12.48 -10.74
N VAL A 117 12.49 -11.75 -9.66
CA VAL A 117 11.14 -11.47 -9.16
C VAL A 117 10.98 -9.98 -8.85
N VAL A 118 9.79 -9.45 -9.09
CA VAL A 118 9.38 -8.11 -8.65
C VAL A 118 8.06 -8.23 -7.89
N ASP A 119 7.89 -7.42 -6.85
CA ASP A 119 6.66 -7.26 -6.07
C ASP A 119 6.32 -5.76 -5.98
N ALA A 120 5.40 -5.31 -6.81
CA ALA A 120 5.15 -3.90 -7.07
C ALA A 120 3.67 -3.52 -6.95
N ALA A 121 3.41 -2.30 -6.50
CA ALA A 121 2.07 -1.69 -6.51
C ALA A 121 1.71 -1.14 -7.91
N ASP A 122 1.99 -1.91 -8.97
CA ASP A 122 1.90 -1.47 -10.36
C ASP A 122 1.49 -2.62 -11.29
N LEU A 123 0.19 -2.73 -11.51
CA LEU A 123 -0.38 -3.70 -12.45
C LEU A 123 -0.08 -3.32 -13.91
N GLY A 124 0.03 -2.03 -14.22
CA GLY A 124 0.32 -1.55 -15.56
C GLY A 124 1.65 -2.10 -16.11
N SER A 125 2.68 -2.15 -15.28
CA SER A 125 3.97 -2.78 -15.63
C SER A 125 3.83 -4.28 -15.88
N VAL A 126 3.05 -5.00 -15.08
CA VAL A 126 2.79 -6.44 -15.30
C VAL A 126 2.19 -6.65 -16.69
N LEU A 127 1.12 -5.92 -17.00
CA LEU A 127 0.44 -6.02 -18.29
C LEU A 127 1.34 -5.63 -19.47
N LYS A 128 2.15 -4.57 -19.31
CA LYS A 128 3.13 -4.11 -20.30
C LYS A 128 4.17 -5.21 -20.60
N TYR A 129 4.83 -5.73 -19.56
CA TYR A 129 5.89 -6.72 -19.75
C TYR A 129 5.34 -8.08 -20.20
N ALA A 130 4.12 -8.44 -19.79
CA ALA A 130 3.43 -9.64 -20.28
C ALA A 130 3.15 -9.54 -21.80
N LYS A 131 2.60 -8.41 -22.29
CA LYS A 131 2.37 -8.14 -23.71
C LYS A 131 3.68 -8.16 -24.53
N GLN A 132 4.80 -7.78 -23.92
CA GLN A 132 6.14 -7.83 -24.52
C GLN A 132 6.78 -9.22 -24.47
N GLY A 133 6.12 -10.23 -23.89
CA GLY A 133 6.66 -11.58 -23.74
C GLY A 133 7.85 -11.69 -22.78
N LYS A 134 8.02 -10.72 -21.87
CA LYS A 134 9.15 -10.66 -20.93
C LYS A 134 8.89 -11.37 -19.62
N LEU A 135 7.64 -11.71 -19.31
CA LEU A 135 7.25 -12.36 -18.06
C LEU A 135 6.97 -13.85 -18.24
N VAL A 136 7.13 -14.57 -17.15
CA VAL A 136 6.79 -15.99 -17.07
C VAL A 136 5.30 -16.17 -16.81
N ASP A 137 4.67 -17.10 -17.54
CA ASP A 137 3.32 -17.56 -17.25
C ASP A 137 3.28 -18.29 -15.89
N LEU A 138 2.64 -17.69 -14.90
CA LEU A 138 2.53 -18.26 -13.56
C LEU A 138 1.60 -19.48 -13.51
N GLY A 139 0.68 -19.63 -14.46
CA GLY A 139 -0.11 -20.85 -14.63
C GLY A 139 0.77 -22.06 -14.90
N SER A 140 1.81 -21.90 -15.75
CA SER A 140 2.83 -22.93 -16.02
C SER A 140 3.83 -23.08 -14.87
N LEU A 141 4.13 -22.01 -14.14
CA LEU A 141 5.15 -22.00 -13.10
C LEU A 141 4.62 -22.57 -11.78
N ILE A 142 3.43 -22.11 -11.33
CA ILE A 142 2.82 -22.44 -10.03
C ILE A 142 1.80 -23.59 -10.19
N GLY A 143 1.04 -23.56 -11.26
CA GLY A 143 -0.10 -24.43 -11.54
C GLY A 143 -1.42 -23.67 -11.54
N THR A 144 -2.19 -23.77 -12.65
CA THR A 144 -3.46 -23.06 -12.81
C THR A 144 -4.49 -23.44 -11.73
N SER A 145 -4.55 -24.71 -11.33
CA SER A 145 -5.45 -25.16 -10.26
C SER A 145 -5.09 -24.57 -8.91
N THR A 146 -3.79 -24.46 -8.61
CA THR A 146 -3.29 -23.83 -7.38
C THR A 146 -3.65 -22.34 -7.33
N LEU A 147 -3.42 -21.63 -8.44
CA LEU A 147 -3.79 -20.21 -8.52
C LEU A 147 -5.29 -20.01 -8.29
N LYS A 148 -6.15 -20.77 -8.98
CA LYS A 148 -7.61 -20.68 -8.80
C LYS A 148 -8.10 -21.07 -7.40
N SER A 149 -7.38 -21.94 -6.70
CA SER A 149 -7.74 -22.30 -5.32
C SER A 149 -7.30 -21.27 -4.28
N ASN A 150 -6.30 -20.46 -4.62
CA ASN A 150 -5.69 -19.52 -3.67
C ASN A 150 -6.22 -18.09 -3.85
N TYR A 151 -6.68 -17.72 -5.05
CA TYR A 151 -7.02 -16.34 -5.40
C TYR A 151 -8.41 -16.22 -6.02
N PRO A 152 -9.14 -15.13 -5.72
CA PRO A 152 -10.38 -14.78 -6.43
C PRO A 152 -10.14 -14.67 -7.95
N GLN A 153 -11.12 -15.11 -8.74
CA GLN A 153 -10.99 -15.10 -10.20
C GLN A 153 -10.78 -13.67 -10.74
N SER A 154 -11.44 -12.67 -10.15
CA SER A 154 -11.29 -11.25 -10.55
C SER A 154 -9.84 -10.75 -10.44
N LEU A 155 -9.09 -11.19 -9.41
CA LEU A 155 -7.68 -10.83 -9.25
C LEU A 155 -6.77 -11.56 -10.25
N LEU A 156 -7.09 -12.82 -10.57
CA LEU A 156 -6.38 -13.55 -11.62
C LEU A 156 -6.64 -12.94 -13.00
N ASP A 157 -7.89 -12.55 -13.28
CA ASP A 157 -8.25 -11.88 -14.53
C ASP A 157 -7.52 -10.56 -14.70
N ALA A 158 -7.35 -9.79 -13.63
CA ALA A 158 -6.61 -8.52 -13.64
C ALA A 158 -5.14 -8.68 -14.10
N THR A 159 -4.51 -9.84 -13.86
CA THR A 159 -3.13 -10.13 -14.25
C THR A 159 -3.00 -11.04 -15.45
N THR A 160 -4.13 -11.33 -16.14
CA THR A 160 -4.19 -12.25 -17.29
C THR A 160 -4.06 -11.48 -18.61
N VAL A 161 -3.15 -11.95 -19.47
CA VAL A 161 -2.96 -11.47 -20.84
C VAL A 161 -2.97 -12.68 -21.78
N ASN A 162 -3.82 -12.66 -22.81
CA ASN A 162 -3.93 -13.76 -23.78
C ASN A 162 -4.14 -15.15 -23.13
N GLY A 163 -4.99 -15.20 -22.09
CA GLY A 163 -5.33 -16.43 -21.37
C GLY A 163 -4.24 -16.98 -20.43
N LYS A 164 -3.16 -16.24 -20.20
CA LYS A 164 -2.06 -16.60 -19.29
C LYS A 164 -1.98 -15.62 -18.14
N THR A 165 -1.77 -16.12 -16.92
CA THR A 165 -1.64 -15.31 -15.70
C THR A 165 -0.19 -14.96 -15.47
N TYR A 166 0.12 -13.66 -15.33
CA TYR A 166 1.49 -13.16 -15.20
C TYR A 166 1.83 -12.56 -13.84
N GLY A 167 0.85 -12.37 -12.96
CA GLY A 167 1.05 -11.84 -11.61
C GLY A 167 0.15 -12.51 -10.59
N ILE A 168 0.56 -12.48 -9.33
CA ILE A 168 -0.24 -12.83 -8.16
C ILE A 168 -0.27 -11.65 -7.20
N PHE A 169 -1.43 -11.37 -6.63
CA PHE A 169 -1.52 -10.37 -5.57
C PHE A 169 -0.94 -10.93 -4.28
N THR A 170 -0.04 -10.16 -3.67
CA THR A 170 0.64 -10.45 -2.40
C THR A 170 0.17 -9.52 -1.30
N GLU A 171 -0.50 -8.46 -1.67
CA GLU A 171 -1.21 -7.55 -0.81
C GLU A 171 -2.43 -7.05 -1.56
N ILE A 172 -3.53 -6.84 -0.86
CA ILE A 172 -4.72 -6.24 -1.41
C ILE A 172 -5.35 -5.33 -0.37
N ASP A 173 -5.58 -4.08 -0.79
CA ASP A 173 -6.16 -3.04 0.06
C ASP A 173 -7.49 -2.60 -0.51
N ASN A 174 -8.50 -2.54 0.33
CA ASN A 174 -9.72 -1.81 0.04
C ASN A 174 -9.70 -0.45 0.75
N PHE A 175 -10.66 0.40 0.42
CA PHE A 175 -10.75 1.76 0.94
C PHE A 175 -11.96 1.91 1.85
N MET A 176 -11.80 2.77 2.85
CA MET A 176 -12.81 3.00 3.86
C MET A 176 -12.77 4.42 4.39
N VAL A 177 -13.82 4.82 5.07
CA VAL A 177 -13.86 6.08 5.79
C VAL A 177 -13.54 5.80 7.26
N TRP A 178 -12.38 6.27 7.70
CA TRP A 178 -11.87 6.14 9.05
C TRP A 178 -12.40 7.23 9.96
N TYR A 179 -12.62 6.91 11.23
CA TYR A 179 -13.09 7.84 12.25
C TYR A 179 -12.67 7.39 13.67
N ASP A 180 -12.68 8.31 14.63
CA ASP A 180 -12.56 7.98 16.06
C ASP A 180 -13.96 7.75 16.64
N PRO A 181 -14.32 6.53 17.11
CA PRO A 181 -15.64 6.21 17.66
C PRO A 181 -16.06 7.05 18.88
N LYS A 182 -15.09 7.62 19.62
CA LYS A 182 -15.35 8.43 20.82
C LYS A 182 -15.81 9.84 20.49
N THR A 183 -15.27 10.41 19.42
CA THR A 183 -15.47 11.82 19.07
C THR A 183 -16.37 12.04 17.86
N TYR A 184 -16.45 11.06 16.97
CA TYR A 184 -17.28 11.12 15.77
C TYR A 184 -18.77 11.12 16.10
N LYS A 185 -19.49 12.13 15.58
CA LYS A 185 -20.93 12.32 15.81
C LYS A 185 -21.79 12.16 14.54
N GLY A 186 -21.16 11.73 13.45
CA GLY A 186 -21.84 11.46 12.19
C GLY A 186 -22.49 10.07 12.13
N PRO A 187 -23.08 9.72 10.98
CA PRO A 187 -23.64 8.40 10.75
C PRO A 187 -22.53 7.34 10.73
N LYS A 188 -22.62 6.35 11.64
CA LYS A 188 -21.59 5.30 11.79
C LYS A 188 -21.55 4.29 10.63
N ASN A 189 -22.55 4.25 9.81
CA ASN A 189 -22.64 3.47 8.59
C ASN A 189 -23.58 4.19 7.62
N PRO A 190 -23.13 5.29 6.98
CA PRO A 190 -23.97 6.05 6.08
C PRO A 190 -24.41 5.18 4.90
N SER A 191 -25.71 5.18 4.61
CA SER A 191 -26.27 4.40 3.50
C SER A 191 -25.99 5.03 2.13
N SER A 192 -25.51 6.28 2.11
CA SER A 192 -25.17 6.98 0.87
C SER A 192 -24.06 8.02 1.08
N TRP A 193 -23.35 8.33 -0.02
CA TRP A 193 -22.39 9.44 -0.04
C TRP A 193 -23.02 10.78 0.38
N ALA A 194 -24.27 11.02 -0.03
CA ALA A 194 -25.00 12.26 0.32
C ALA A 194 -25.18 12.42 1.84
N GLN A 195 -25.34 11.33 2.60
CA GLN A 195 -25.41 11.41 4.07
C GLN A 195 -24.06 11.83 4.68
N LEU A 196 -22.96 11.26 4.19
CA LEU A 196 -21.61 11.64 4.63
C LEU A 196 -21.31 13.10 4.26
N GLU A 197 -21.64 13.50 3.05
CA GLU A 197 -21.45 14.86 2.55
C GLU A 197 -22.26 15.88 3.37
N THR A 198 -23.52 15.56 3.69
CA THR A 198 -24.37 16.41 4.55
C THR A 198 -23.74 16.60 5.93
N PHE A 199 -23.26 15.50 6.54
CA PHE A 199 -22.59 15.59 7.84
C PHE A 199 -21.33 16.47 7.77
N THR A 200 -20.46 16.24 6.77
CA THR A 200 -19.21 17.01 6.66
C THR A 200 -19.46 18.49 6.38
N LYS A 201 -20.44 18.84 5.55
CA LYS A 201 -20.88 20.23 5.32
C LYS A 201 -21.42 20.88 6.59
N GLN A 202 -22.20 20.15 7.41
CA GLN A 202 -22.69 20.66 8.69
C GLN A 202 -21.53 20.92 9.67
N GLN A 203 -20.52 20.04 9.71
CA GLN A 203 -19.32 20.27 10.52
C GLN A 203 -18.57 21.52 10.07
N ALA A 204 -18.38 21.71 8.76
CA ALA A 204 -17.73 22.89 8.19
C ALA A 204 -18.50 24.18 8.51
N ALA A 205 -19.84 24.16 8.40
CA ALA A 205 -20.68 25.26 8.77
C ALA A 205 -20.62 25.61 10.26
N ALA A 206 -20.34 24.62 11.13
CA ALA A 206 -20.11 24.78 12.56
C ALA A 206 -18.68 25.20 12.92
N GLY A 207 -17.84 25.54 11.93
CA GLY A 207 -16.44 25.97 12.13
C GLY A 207 -15.47 24.85 12.45
N LYS A 208 -15.84 23.58 12.14
CA LYS A 208 -14.96 22.41 12.27
C LYS A 208 -14.47 21.99 10.89
N THR A 209 -13.25 21.46 10.84
CA THR A 209 -12.67 20.91 9.59
C THR A 209 -12.91 19.41 9.54
N PRO A 210 -13.90 18.91 8.76
CA PRO A 210 -14.33 17.51 8.84
C PRO A 210 -13.32 16.51 8.30
N TRP A 211 -12.51 16.84 7.29
CA TRP A 211 -11.64 15.89 6.61
C TRP A 211 -10.19 16.00 7.05
N CYS A 212 -9.58 14.85 7.38
CA CYS A 212 -8.14 14.67 7.38
C CYS A 212 -7.69 14.33 5.98
N MET A 213 -6.73 15.06 5.44
CA MET A 213 -6.12 14.80 4.14
C MET A 213 -4.64 15.17 4.15
N ALA A 214 -3.81 14.33 3.51
CA ALA A 214 -2.39 14.58 3.31
C ALA A 214 -1.97 14.06 1.93
N GLN A 215 -1.10 14.80 1.23
CA GLN A 215 -0.67 14.45 -0.12
C GLN A 215 0.85 14.32 -0.26
N ASN A 216 1.63 14.67 0.77
CA ASN A 216 3.07 14.61 0.69
C ASN A 216 3.59 13.19 0.92
N ALA A 217 4.01 12.55 -0.16
CA ALA A 217 4.62 11.22 -0.21
C ALA A 217 5.94 11.24 -1.01
N GLY A 218 6.72 12.34 -0.92
CA GLY A 218 7.93 12.49 -1.70
C GLY A 218 7.64 12.50 -3.21
N ALA A 219 8.31 11.63 -3.97
CA ALA A 219 8.13 11.52 -5.42
C ALA A 219 6.72 11.07 -5.83
N GLY A 220 6.03 10.32 -4.96
CA GLY A 220 4.66 9.85 -5.18
C GLY A 220 3.59 10.82 -4.70
N SER A 221 3.91 12.06 -4.30
CA SER A 221 2.93 13.03 -3.79
C SER A 221 1.72 13.16 -4.73
N GLY A 222 0.51 13.07 -4.16
CA GLY A 222 -0.76 13.12 -4.90
C GLY A 222 -1.49 11.79 -4.98
N TRP A 223 -0.83 10.64 -4.81
CA TRP A 223 -1.49 9.34 -4.92
C TRP A 223 -2.69 9.15 -3.96
N PRO A 224 -2.72 9.71 -2.71
CA PRO A 224 -3.91 9.55 -1.87
C PRO A 224 -5.14 10.26 -2.45
N GLY A 225 -4.92 11.41 -3.09
CA GLY A 225 -6.00 12.13 -3.77
C GLY A 225 -6.46 11.43 -5.04
N ALA A 226 -5.55 10.78 -5.78
CA ALA A 226 -5.91 9.94 -6.92
C ALA A 226 -6.85 8.80 -6.49
N GLN A 227 -6.52 8.09 -5.42
CA GLN A 227 -7.36 7.04 -4.86
C GLN A 227 -8.70 7.56 -4.33
N TRP A 228 -8.73 8.77 -3.75
CA TRP A 228 -9.98 9.42 -3.33
C TRP A 228 -10.89 9.69 -4.53
N ILE A 229 -10.34 10.22 -5.63
CA ILE A 229 -11.07 10.49 -6.88
C ILE A 229 -11.62 9.19 -7.48
N GLU A 230 -10.81 8.12 -7.52
CA GLU A 230 -11.21 6.81 -8.02
C GLU A 230 -12.34 6.19 -7.19
N ASN A 231 -12.28 6.28 -5.86
CA ASN A 231 -13.33 5.82 -4.97
C ASN A 231 -14.64 6.56 -5.21
N TRP A 232 -14.57 7.88 -5.28
CA TRP A 232 -15.76 8.69 -5.56
C TRP A 232 -16.35 8.34 -6.93
N PHE A 233 -15.50 8.21 -7.96
CA PHE A 233 -15.93 7.80 -9.30
C PHE A 233 -16.63 6.44 -9.28
N LEU A 234 -16.01 5.43 -8.67
CA LEU A 234 -16.55 4.08 -8.56
C LEU A 234 -17.94 4.07 -7.91
N LYS A 235 -18.06 4.74 -6.78
CA LYS A 235 -19.30 4.77 -5.98
C LYS A 235 -20.44 5.55 -6.66
N HIS A 236 -20.14 6.37 -7.68
CA HIS A 236 -21.13 7.14 -8.43
C HIS A 236 -21.44 6.57 -9.82
N TYR A 237 -20.44 5.98 -10.48
CA TYR A 237 -20.55 5.55 -11.87
C TYR A 237 -20.37 4.05 -12.09
N GLY A 238 -19.90 3.32 -11.09
CA GLY A 238 -19.86 1.86 -11.07
C GLY A 238 -18.59 1.24 -11.64
N ALA A 239 -18.46 -0.05 -11.38
CA ALA A 239 -17.30 -0.86 -11.72
C ALA A 239 -16.97 -0.88 -13.20
N ALA A 240 -17.99 -1.01 -14.07
CA ALA A 240 -17.78 -1.06 -15.52
C ALA A 240 -17.15 0.24 -16.07
N LYS A 241 -17.66 1.42 -15.64
CA LYS A 241 -17.11 2.71 -16.08
C LYS A 241 -15.71 2.98 -15.49
N LEU A 242 -15.46 2.57 -14.25
CA LEU A 242 -14.10 2.68 -13.69
C LEU A 242 -13.11 1.81 -14.48
N THR A 243 -13.50 0.60 -14.84
CA THR A 243 -12.71 -0.28 -15.69
C THR A 243 -12.44 0.34 -17.07
N ASP A 244 -13.46 0.98 -17.67
CA ASP A 244 -13.28 1.69 -18.94
C ASP A 244 -12.29 2.84 -18.83
N TRP A 245 -12.34 3.60 -17.73
CA TRP A 245 -11.38 4.66 -17.45
C TRP A 245 -9.97 4.10 -17.22
N ALA A 246 -9.82 3.10 -16.36
CA ALA A 246 -8.55 2.45 -16.07
C ALA A 246 -7.86 1.87 -17.30
N GLN A 247 -8.64 1.35 -18.26
CA GLN A 247 -8.15 0.75 -19.49
C GLN A 247 -8.09 1.72 -20.69
N GLY A 248 -8.31 3.01 -20.46
CA GLY A 248 -8.21 4.06 -21.47
C GLY A 248 -9.37 4.12 -22.49
N ARG A 249 -10.48 3.39 -22.25
CA ARG A 249 -11.69 3.47 -23.07
C ARG A 249 -12.56 4.68 -22.74
N LEU A 250 -12.52 5.14 -21.47
CA LEU A 250 -13.13 6.39 -21.05
C LEU A 250 -12.05 7.47 -20.98
N SER A 251 -12.30 8.62 -21.60
CA SER A 251 -11.35 9.74 -21.63
C SER A 251 -11.17 10.38 -20.26
N TRP A 252 -9.94 10.82 -19.94
CA TRP A 252 -9.62 11.65 -18.79
C TRP A 252 -10.37 12.97 -18.77
N THR A 253 -10.80 13.46 -19.94
CA THR A 253 -11.59 14.70 -20.06
C THR A 253 -13.09 14.47 -20.10
N SER A 254 -13.56 13.22 -19.85
CA SER A 254 -14.99 12.92 -19.82
C SER A 254 -15.71 13.68 -18.70
N PRO A 255 -17.04 13.90 -18.87
CA PRO A 255 -17.84 14.57 -17.81
C PRO A 255 -17.76 13.84 -16.48
N GLU A 256 -17.75 12.51 -16.47
CA GLU A 256 -17.70 11.68 -15.28
C GLU A 256 -16.37 11.84 -14.50
N VAL A 257 -15.25 11.77 -15.21
CA VAL A 257 -13.92 11.98 -14.63
C VAL A 257 -13.81 13.41 -14.10
N THR A 258 -14.25 14.38 -14.89
CA THR A 258 -14.28 15.79 -14.47
C THR A 258 -15.14 16.00 -13.22
N ALA A 259 -16.28 15.31 -13.09
CA ALA A 259 -17.13 15.38 -11.89
C ALA A 259 -16.43 14.83 -10.65
N ALA A 260 -15.73 13.69 -10.76
CA ALA A 260 -14.97 13.11 -9.65
C ALA A 260 -13.84 14.04 -9.16
N TRP A 261 -13.11 14.66 -10.08
CA TRP A 261 -12.09 15.65 -9.73
C TRP A 261 -12.69 16.90 -9.06
N LYS A 262 -13.83 17.39 -9.53
CA LYS A 262 -14.55 18.52 -8.90
C LYS A 262 -15.03 18.16 -7.49
N ALA A 263 -15.52 16.93 -7.28
CA ALA A 263 -15.94 16.46 -5.95
C ALA A 263 -14.75 16.41 -4.98
N PHE A 264 -13.59 15.91 -5.44
CA PHE A 264 -12.35 15.99 -4.68
C PHE A 264 -11.94 17.42 -4.38
N GLY A 265 -11.98 18.31 -5.38
CA GLY A 265 -11.62 19.71 -5.22
C GLY A 265 -12.53 20.45 -4.23
N ALA A 266 -13.84 20.15 -4.21
CA ALA A 266 -14.79 20.73 -3.25
C ALA A 266 -14.42 20.41 -1.79
N VAL A 267 -13.60 19.41 -1.56
CA VAL A 267 -13.05 19.07 -0.24
C VAL A 267 -11.62 19.59 -0.10
N ALA A 268 -10.72 19.19 -0.99
CA ALA A 268 -9.28 19.37 -0.84
C ALA A 268 -8.80 20.83 -1.01
N THR A 269 -9.62 21.69 -1.63
CA THR A 269 -9.27 23.11 -1.88
C THR A 269 -10.06 24.10 -1.03
N ASP A 270 -10.88 23.62 -0.08
CA ASP A 270 -11.69 24.46 0.82
C ASP A 270 -11.11 24.43 2.24
N ASP A 271 -10.68 25.60 2.73
CA ASP A 271 -10.12 25.78 4.09
C ASP A 271 -11.08 25.31 5.20
N LYS A 272 -12.38 25.29 4.94
CA LYS A 272 -13.40 24.84 5.91
C LYS A 272 -13.58 23.32 5.91
N MET A 273 -13.18 22.64 4.84
CA MET A 273 -13.41 21.21 4.68
C MET A 273 -12.23 20.38 5.16
N VAL A 274 -11.00 20.88 5.09
CA VAL A 274 -9.78 20.12 5.43
C VAL A 274 -9.01 20.72 6.60
N ALA A 275 -8.50 19.87 7.46
CA ALA A 275 -7.73 20.29 8.62
C ALA A 275 -6.44 21.02 8.19
N GLY A 276 -6.27 22.27 8.64
CA GLY A 276 -5.14 23.14 8.31
C GLY A 276 -5.17 23.73 6.90
N GLY A 277 -6.28 23.56 6.15
CA GLY A 277 -6.48 24.11 4.82
C GLY A 277 -5.66 23.42 3.72
N PRO A 278 -5.79 23.83 2.44
CA PRO A 278 -5.13 23.24 1.27
C PRO A 278 -3.60 23.22 1.37
N THR A 279 -2.99 24.22 2.01
CA THR A 279 -1.53 24.26 2.24
C THR A 279 -1.08 23.13 3.13
N SER A 280 -1.84 22.81 4.19
CA SER A 280 -1.57 21.67 5.06
C SER A 280 -1.74 20.34 4.32
N VAL A 281 -2.78 20.22 3.50
CA VAL A 281 -3.00 19.02 2.65
C VAL A 281 -1.79 18.73 1.77
N LEU A 282 -1.17 19.76 1.19
CA LEU A 282 0.00 19.59 0.33
C LEU A 282 1.30 19.30 1.09
N SER A 283 1.46 19.84 2.29
CA SER A 283 2.71 19.74 3.06
C SER A 283 2.72 18.59 4.06
N ALA A 284 1.54 18.16 4.54
CA ALA A 284 1.45 17.08 5.52
C ALA A 284 1.89 15.74 4.90
N SER A 285 2.76 15.04 5.64
CA SER A 285 3.18 13.69 5.25
C SER A 285 2.01 12.71 5.36
N VAL A 286 1.88 11.84 4.37
CA VAL A 286 0.83 10.79 4.33
C VAL A 286 0.84 9.90 5.57
N VAL A 287 2.00 9.62 6.15
CA VAL A 287 2.11 8.81 7.38
C VAL A 287 1.44 9.46 8.59
N ASN A 288 1.21 10.77 8.56
CA ASN A 288 0.54 11.52 9.62
C ASN A 288 -0.94 11.78 9.34
N ASN A 289 -1.47 11.28 8.22
CA ASN A 289 -2.83 11.61 7.76
C ASN A 289 -3.91 11.29 8.82
N GLY A 290 -3.81 10.16 9.51
CA GLY A 290 -4.77 9.74 10.53
C GLY A 290 -4.57 10.36 11.92
N THR A 291 -3.48 11.09 12.17
CA THR A 291 -3.17 11.61 13.51
C THR A 291 -4.20 12.64 13.99
N GLY A 292 -4.79 13.39 13.08
CA GLY A 292 -5.82 14.37 13.37
C GLY A 292 -7.13 13.79 13.91
N LEU A 293 -7.49 12.56 13.49
CA LEU A 293 -8.67 11.84 14.00
C LEU A 293 -8.55 11.56 15.49
N VAL A 294 -7.34 11.16 15.92
CA VAL A 294 -7.05 10.64 17.26
C VAL A 294 -6.27 11.64 18.12
N SER A 295 -6.21 12.91 17.71
CA SER A 295 -5.66 13.99 18.54
C SER A 295 -6.68 14.43 19.61
N SER A 296 -6.20 15.15 20.64
CA SER A 296 -7.07 15.66 21.71
C SER A 296 -6.85 17.17 21.88
N PRO A 297 -7.81 18.02 21.45
CA PRO A 297 -9.01 17.68 20.70
C PRO A 297 -8.73 17.17 19.28
N PRO A 298 -9.65 16.43 18.63
CA PRO A 298 -9.48 16.01 17.24
C PRO A 298 -9.53 17.22 16.30
N THR A 299 -8.67 17.23 15.29
CA THR A 299 -8.60 18.30 14.29
C THR A 299 -9.41 18.01 13.04
N CYS A 300 -9.88 16.78 12.87
CA CYS A 300 -10.76 16.32 11.79
C CYS A 300 -11.64 15.18 12.28
N SER A 301 -12.68 14.85 11.54
CA SER A 301 -13.69 13.85 11.95
C SER A 301 -13.64 12.57 11.14
N VAL A 302 -13.22 12.64 9.88
CA VAL A 302 -13.17 11.52 8.93
C VAL A 302 -11.94 11.59 8.03
N MET A 303 -11.53 10.42 7.54
CA MET A 303 -10.46 10.25 6.57
C MET A 303 -10.83 9.13 5.60
N LEU A 304 -10.87 9.38 4.30
CA LEU A 304 -10.99 8.34 3.30
C LEU A 304 -9.57 7.89 2.92
N TRP A 305 -9.26 6.63 3.22
CA TRP A 305 -7.95 6.06 2.91
C TRP A 305 -7.99 4.53 2.92
N GLY A 306 -6.94 3.89 2.38
CA GLY A 306 -6.83 2.43 2.35
C GLY A 306 -6.75 1.78 3.73
N VAL A 307 -6.93 0.46 3.77
CA VAL A 307 -6.94 -0.33 5.00
C VAL A 307 -5.64 -0.18 5.81
N TYR A 308 -4.51 0.00 5.15
CA TYR A 308 -3.20 0.23 5.79
C TYR A 308 -3.17 1.46 6.70
N ALA A 309 -4.08 2.43 6.51
CA ALA A 309 -4.19 3.60 7.39
C ALA A 309 -4.38 3.23 8.86
N GLY A 310 -5.08 2.13 9.14
CA GLY A 310 -5.23 1.59 10.49
C GLY A 310 -3.88 1.25 11.11
N GLY A 311 -3.03 0.51 10.40
CA GLY A 311 -1.69 0.13 10.85
C GLY A 311 -0.77 1.35 11.04
N VAL A 312 -0.77 2.27 10.07
CA VAL A 312 0.01 3.52 10.12
C VAL A 312 -0.39 4.38 11.32
N THR A 313 -1.69 4.64 11.52
CA THR A 313 -2.18 5.49 12.62
C THR A 313 -1.92 4.87 13.98
N LEU A 314 -2.14 3.55 14.13
CA LEU A 314 -1.85 2.81 15.37
C LEU A 314 -0.35 2.75 15.64
N GLY A 315 0.49 2.63 14.61
CA GLY A 315 1.95 2.69 14.73
C GLY A 315 2.46 4.03 15.26
N GLN A 316 1.83 5.14 14.84
CA GLN A 316 2.14 6.49 15.35
C GLN A 316 1.72 6.68 16.81
N LYS A 317 0.66 6.00 17.27
CA LYS A 317 0.13 6.05 18.63
C LYS A 317 -0.18 4.65 19.15
N PRO A 318 0.81 3.88 19.63
CA PRO A 318 0.63 2.49 20.06
C PRO A 318 -0.33 2.29 21.25
N SER A 319 -0.70 3.36 21.96
CA SER A 319 -1.68 3.31 23.06
C SER A 319 -3.13 3.20 22.59
N LEU A 320 -3.39 3.47 21.30
CA LEU A 320 -4.73 3.40 20.73
C LEU A 320 -5.21 1.95 20.63
N LYS A 321 -6.51 1.76 20.89
CA LYS A 321 -7.17 0.45 20.81
C LYS A 321 -7.99 0.36 19.51
N PRO A 322 -7.64 -0.58 18.61
CA PRO A 322 -8.40 -0.82 17.39
C PRO A 322 -9.88 -1.09 17.69
N GLY A 323 -10.79 -0.50 16.92
CA GLY A 323 -12.24 -0.60 17.09
C GLY A 323 -12.82 0.27 18.19
N THR A 324 -11.98 0.83 19.09
CA THR A 324 -12.42 1.72 20.20
C THR A 324 -11.98 3.15 20.01
N ASP A 325 -10.72 3.36 19.60
CA ASP A 325 -10.11 4.68 19.42
C ASP A 325 -9.98 5.02 17.93
N LEU A 326 -10.00 4.01 17.08
CA LEU A 326 -9.98 4.11 15.62
C LEU A 326 -10.84 2.99 15.05
N ASP A 327 -11.78 3.33 14.18
CA ASP A 327 -12.63 2.39 13.44
C ASP A 327 -12.96 2.96 12.06
N PHE A 328 -13.66 2.18 11.24
CA PHE A 328 -14.04 2.60 9.91
C PHE A 328 -15.42 2.07 9.51
N PHE A 329 -15.98 2.66 8.47
CA PHE A 329 -17.10 2.14 7.70
C PHE A 329 -16.75 2.13 6.19
N PRO A 330 -17.42 1.27 5.40
CA PRO A 330 -17.22 1.22 3.94
C PRO A 330 -17.43 2.59 3.29
N VAL A 331 -16.73 2.86 2.18
CA VAL A 331 -17.00 4.07 1.38
C VAL A 331 -18.46 4.03 0.90
N PRO A 332 -19.31 4.99 1.29
CA PRO A 332 -20.72 4.93 0.97
C PRO A 332 -20.95 5.16 -0.53
N ALA A 333 -21.95 4.50 -1.10
CA ALA A 333 -22.29 4.63 -2.50
C ALA A 333 -22.95 5.99 -2.81
N GLY A 334 -22.63 6.54 -3.97
CA GLY A 334 -23.36 7.68 -4.55
C GLY A 334 -24.68 7.24 -5.17
N SER A 335 -24.75 5.97 -5.60
CA SER A 335 -25.96 5.29 -6.09
C SER A 335 -26.08 3.91 -5.45
N PRO A 336 -27.28 3.46 -5.03
CA PRO A 336 -27.50 2.13 -4.48
C PRO A 336 -27.03 0.98 -5.40
N ALA A 337 -27.06 1.20 -6.73
CA ALA A 337 -26.57 0.24 -7.71
C ALA A 337 -25.07 -0.08 -7.57
N HIS A 338 -24.30 0.79 -6.90
CA HIS A 338 -22.84 0.69 -6.75
C HIS A 338 -22.42 0.45 -5.30
N ALA A 339 -23.35 -0.01 -4.44
CA ALA A 339 -23.09 -0.26 -3.04
C ALA A 339 -22.05 -1.37 -2.83
N ASP A 340 -22.13 -2.41 -3.68
CA ASP A 340 -21.25 -3.60 -3.61
C ASP A 340 -19.96 -3.47 -4.46
N ASP A 341 -19.75 -2.32 -5.11
CA ASP A 341 -18.53 -2.06 -5.87
C ASP A 341 -17.41 -1.60 -4.92
N GLU A 342 -16.27 -2.29 -4.95
CA GLU A 342 -15.14 -2.00 -4.09
C GLU A 342 -13.88 -1.69 -4.92
N LEU A 343 -13.28 -0.54 -4.67
CA LEU A 343 -11.96 -0.22 -5.20
C LEU A 343 -10.92 -1.03 -4.45
N PHE A 344 -10.01 -1.65 -5.18
CA PHE A 344 -8.82 -2.21 -4.57
C PHE A 344 -7.53 -1.61 -5.14
N SER A 345 -6.52 -1.58 -4.30
CA SER A 345 -5.11 -1.47 -4.66
C SER A 345 -4.35 -2.66 -4.08
N GLY A 346 -3.05 -2.71 -4.28
CA GLY A 346 -2.25 -3.77 -3.69
C GLY A 346 -0.96 -4.03 -4.44
N HIS A 347 -0.21 -5.02 -3.99
CA HIS A 347 1.05 -5.41 -4.60
C HIS A 347 0.88 -6.66 -5.45
N VAL A 348 1.60 -6.71 -6.56
CA VAL A 348 1.58 -7.82 -7.51
C VAL A 348 3.00 -8.36 -7.67
N ALA A 349 3.19 -9.65 -7.35
CA ALA A 349 4.44 -10.33 -7.60
C ALA A 349 4.43 -10.98 -8.98
N TYR A 350 5.52 -10.80 -9.74
CA TYR A 350 5.72 -11.37 -11.06
C TYR A 350 7.18 -11.75 -11.31
N ALA A 351 7.44 -12.61 -12.29
CA ALA A 351 8.76 -13.20 -12.54
C ALA A 351 9.23 -12.99 -13.98
N PHE A 352 10.51 -12.65 -14.15
CA PHE A 352 11.17 -12.47 -15.45
C PHE A 352 11.81 -13.74 -15.97
N ASN A 353 12.01 -14.75 -15.13
CA ASN A 353 12.53 -16.06 -15.55
C ASN A 353 11.93 -17.20 -14.71
N SER A 354 12.16 -18.44 -15.16
CA SER A 354 11.60 -19.65 -14.54
C SER A 354 12.68 -20.65 -14.11
N ASN A 355 13.89 -20.16 -13.77
CA ASN A 355 14.94 -21.04 -13.24
C ASN A 355 14.45 -21.72 -11.94
N PRO A 356 15.06 -22.83 -11.52
CA PRO A 356 14.58 -23.61 -10.37
C PRO A 356 14.41 -22.81 -9.08
N ARG A 357 15.26 -21.81 -8.83
CA ARG A 357 15.21 -20.95 -7.64
C ARG A 357 14.04 -19.95 -7.70
N THR A 358 13.88 -19.28 -8.85
CA THR A 358 12.75 -18.38 -9.10
C THR A 358 11.43 -19.13 -9.01
N ARG A 359 11.36 -20.35 -9.58
CA ARG A 359 10.18 -21.21 -9.50
C ARG A 359 9.84 -21.56 -8.05
N ALA A 360 10.82 -21.96 -7.25
CA ALA A 360 10.61 -22.29 -5.84
C ALA A 360 10.13 -21.08 -5.05
N LEU A 361 10.75 -19.89 -5.26
CA LEU A 361 10.36 -18.66 -4.59
C LEU A 361 8.92 -18.24 -4.95
N MET A 362 8.57 -18.23 -6.25
CA MET A 362 7.23 -17.81 -6.67
C MET A 362 6.12 -18.75 -6.15
N LYS A 363 6.38 -20.07 -6.12
CA LYS A 363 5.46 -21.04 -5.52
C LYS A 363 5.29 -20.79 -4.02
N TYR A 364 6.38 -20.52 -3.31
CA TYR A 364 6.35 -20.18 -1.89
C TYR A 364 5.59 -18.87 -1.65
N TRP A 365 5.94 -17.83 -2.37
CA TRP A 365 5.35 -16.50 -2.23
C TRP A 365 3.83 -16.48 -2.53
N ALA A 366 3.36 -17.35 -3.43
CA ALA A 366 1.96 -17.57 -3.73
C ALA A 366 1.21 -18.44 -2.69
N SER A 367 1.91 -19.02 -1.73
CA SER A 367 1.32 -19.95 -0.78
C SER A 367 0.67 -19.28 0.42
N ALA A 368 -0.39 -19.88 0.97
CA ALA A 368 -1.02 -19.39 2.18
C ALA A 368 -0.06 -19.29 3.38
N PRO A 369 0.85 -20.26 3.65
CA PRO A 369 1.82 -20.10 4.74
C PRO A 369 2.72 -18.88 4.63
N ALA A 370 3.21 -18.54 3.42
CA ALA A 370 4.06 -17.37 3.22
C ALA A 370 3.29 -16.06 3.47
N GLN A 371 2.11 -15.93 2.87
CA GLN A 371 1.27 -14.73 3.03
C GLN A 371 0.68 -14.62 4.45
N THR A 372 0.42 -15.74 5.13
CA THR A 372 0.05 -15.70 6.55
C THR A 372 1.16 -15.07 7.42
N MET A 373 2.44 -15.20 7.07
CA MET A 373 3.52 -14.52 7.78
C MET A 373 3.40 -12.99 7.69
N LEU A 374 2.98 -12.48 6.53
CA LEU A 374 2.76 -11.04 6.32
C LEU A 374 1.54 -10.55 7.11
N VAL A 375 0.41 -11.24 6.99
CA VAL A 375 -0.83 -10.93 7.76
C VAL A 375 -0.58 -10.91 9.27
N ALA A 376 0.17 -11.90 9.78
CA ALA A 376 0.49 -12.00 11.20
C ALA A 376 1.37 -10.85 11.72
N SER A 377 2.03 -10.11 10.84
CA SER A 377 2.75 -8.87 11.21
C SER A 377 1.80 -7.74 11.66
N GLY A 378 0.51 -7.84 11.31
CA GLY A 378 -0.53 -6.88 11.67
C GLY A 378 -0.55 -5.62 10.81
N GLN A 379 0.13 -5.61 9.65
CA GLN A 379 0.20 -4.45 8.76
C GLN A 379 -0.48 -4.63 7.42
N TRP A 380 -0.62 -5.88 6.92
CA TRP A 380 -1.15 -6.17 5.59
C TRP A 380 -2.44 -6.98 5.60
N THR A 381 -3.21 -6.79 4.54
CA THR A 381 -4.29 -7.66 4.10
C THR A 381 -3.87 -8.37 2.82
N GLU A 382 -4.21 -9.66 2.70
CA GLU A 382 -3.72 -10.50 1.63
C GLU A 382 -4.85 -11.00 0.74
N ALA A 383 -4.52 -11.24 -0.52
CA ALA A 383 -5.46 -11.72 -1.53
C ALA A 383 -5.73 -13.23 -1.45
N ASN A 384 -4.91 -13.98 -0.74
CA ASN A 384 -5.01 -15.44 -0.68
C ASN A 384 -6.17 -15.88 0.23
N THR A 385 -7.21 -16.46 -0.37
CA THR A 385 -8.43 -16.88 0.31
C THR A 385 -8.25 -18.04 1.30
N ARG A 386 -7.09 -18.69 1.31
CA ARG A 386 -6.77 -19.81 2.20
C ARG A 386 -6.11 -19.35 3.51
N ILE A 387 -5.88 -18.07 3.69
CA ILE A 387 -5.37 -17.52 4.95
C ILE A 387 -6.46 -17.61 6.01
N PRO A 388 -6.18 -18.25 7.16
CA PRO A 388 -7.20 -18.37 8.20
C PRO A 388 -7.47 -16.99 8.84
N ALA A 389 -8.74 -16.69 9.13
CA ALA A 389 -9.13 -15.44 9.78
C ALA A 389 -8.48 -15.23 11.15
N SER A 390 -8.01 -16.31 11.81
CA SER A 390 -7.24 -16.26 13.05
C SER A 390 -5.82 -15.74 12.91
N ALA A 391 -5.30 -15.62 11.66
CA ALA A 391 -3.98 -15.07 11.39
C ALA A 391 -3.93 -13.55 11.57
N TYR A 392 -5.08 -12.88 11.40
CA TYR A 392 -5.19 -11.43 11.58
C TYR A 392 -5.12 -11.06 13.06
N THR A 393 -4.00 -10.49 13.49
CA THR A 393 -3.78 -10.01 14.85
C THR A 393 -4.44 -8.66 15.11
N ASN A 394 -4.58 -7.84 14.06
CA ASN A 394 -5.26 -6.54 14.11
C ASN A 394 -6.75 -6.71 13.74
N PRO A 395 -7.71 -6.43 14.65
CA PRO A 395 -9.14 -6.62 14.40
C PRO A 395 -9.69 -5.73 13.28
N LEU A 396 -9.07 -4.58 13.00
CA LEU A 396 -9.46 -3.70 11.89
C LEU A 396 -9.07 -4.32 10.55
N LEU A 397 -7.86 -4.89 10.44
CA LEU A 397 -7.45 -5.61 9.22
C LEU A 397 -8.31 -6.85 8.99
N LYS A 398 -8.67 -7.58 10.05
CA LYS A 398 -9.61 -8.69 9.97
C LYS A 398 -10.97 -8.25 9.45
N LYS A 399 -11.52 -7.16 9.99
CA LYS A 399 -12.81 -6.57 9.57
C LYS A 399 -12.76 -6.15 8.10
N ALA A 400 -11.67 -5.49 7.67
CA ALA A 400 -11.47 -5.04 6.30
C ALA A 400 -11.32 -6.20 5.31
N SER A 401 -10.53 -7.22 5.64
CA SER A 401 -10.39 -8.43 4.83
C SER A 401 -11.73 -9.16 4.65
N GLN A 402 -12.52 -9.29 5.71
CA GLN A 402 -13.85 -9.88 5.62
C GLN A 402 -14.79 -9.08 4.71
N GLN A 403 -14.77 -7.74 4.81
CA GLN A 403 -15.55 -6.86 3.93
C GLN A 403 -15.16 -7.04 2.47
N MET A 404 -13.86 -7.06 2.18
CA MET A 404 -13.34 -7.21 0.83
C MET A 404 -13.72 -8.56 0.20
N LEU A 405 -13.64 -9.65 0.97
CA LEU A 405 -14.01 -10.98 0.51
C LEU A 405 -15.52 -11.16 0.27
N THR A 406 -16.36 -10.30 0.86
CA THR A 406 -17.81 -10.27 0.63
C THR A 406 -18.24 -9.30 -0.46
N GLY A 407 -17.36 -8.40 -0.90
CA GLY A 407 -17.58 -7.48 -2.02
C GLY A 407 -17.82 -8.24 -3.33
N LYS A 408 -18.85 -7.85 -4.08
CA LYS A 408 -19.20 -8.56 -5.32
C LYS A 408 -18.33 -8.15 -6.51
N ASN A 409 -17.96 -6.87 -6.57
CA ASN A 409 -17.23 -6.29 -7.70
C ASN A 409 -15.96 -5.62 -7.21
N LEU A 410 -14.85 -6.38 -7.18
CA LEU A 410 -13.52 -5.83 -6.91
C LEU A 410 -12.93 -5.27 -8.19
N VAL A 411 -12.61 -4.00 -8.23
CA VAL A 411 -12.04 -3.33 -9.41
C VAL A 411 -10.85 -2.45 -9.03
N ALA A 412 -9.86 -2.41 -9.91
CA ALA A 412 -8.72 -1.49 -9.79
C ALA A 412 -8.94 -0.25 -10.66
N GLY A 413 -8.53 0.90 -10.16
CA GLY A 413 -8.60 2.15 -10.89
C GLY A 413 -7.38 2.43 -11.78
N PRO A 414 -7.36 3.61 -12.43
CA PRO A 414 -6.23 4.07 -13.24
C PRO A 414 -4.88 4.08 -12.53
N SER A 415 -4.86 4.36 -11.22
CA SER A 415 -3.62 4.36 -10.42
C SER A 415 -2.94 2.99 -10.36
N MET A 416 -3.68 1.89 -10.58
CA MET A 416 -3.13 0.54 -10.67
C MET A 416 -2.92 0.06 -12.12
N TYR A 417 -3.86 0.39 -13.02
CA TYR A 417 -3.89 -0.17 -14.38
C TYR A 417 -3.08 0.61 -15.41
N SER A 418 -2.94 1.93 -15.22
CA SER A 418 -2.33 2.78 -16.22
C SER A 418 -0.81 2.57 -16.30
N ALA A 419 -0.23 2.93 -17.43
CA ALA A 419 1.23 2.97 -17.56
C ALA A 419 1.84 3.93 -16.50
N PRO A 420 3.05 3.67 -15.97
CA PRO A 420 3.65 4.47 -14.90
C PRO A 420 3.70 5.98 -15.19
N ALA A 421 3.90 6.38 -16.45
CA ALA A 421 3.89 7.78 -16.83
C ALA A 421 2.51 8.45 -16.65
N VAL A 422 1.42 7.70 -16.87
CA VAL A 422 0.04 8.18 -16.68
C VAL A 422 -0.27 8.30 -15.19
N VAL A 423 0.15 7.32 -14.39
CA VAL A 423 0.01 7.36 -12.93
C VAL A 423 0.75 8.57 -12.37
N ALA A 424 2.01 8.78 -12.75
CA ALA A 424 2.78 9.95 -12.32
C ALA A 424 2.14 11.28 -12.75
N ALA A 425 1.54 11.33 -13.95
CA ALA A 425 0.80 12.51 -14.42
C ALA A 425 -0.49 12.73 -13.63
N PHE A 426 -1.17 11.67 -13.21
CA PHE A 426 -2.35 11.72 -12.34
C PHE A 426 -2.00 12.29 -10.98
N ASP A 427 -1.01 11.71 -10.29
CA ASP A 427 -0.58 12.13 -8.97
C ASP A 427 -0.11 13.59 -8.95
N LYS A 428 0.76 13.97 -9.91
CA LYS A 428 1.18 15.36 -10.10
C LYS A 428 -0.01 16.29 -10.41
N GLY A 429 -0.97 15.79 -11.17
CA GLY A 429 -2.20 16.49 -11.47
C GLY A 429 -3.01 16.82 -10.22
N VAL A 430 -3.12 15.89 -9.27
CA VAL A 430 -3.79 16.08 -7.98
C VAL A 430 -3.14 17.22 -7.20
N VAL A 431 -1.81 17.18 -7.04
CA VAL A 431 -1.06 18.25 -6.36
C VAL A 431 -1.28 19.60 -7.04
N SER A 432 -1.18 19.63 -8.38
CA SER A 432 -1.36 20.84 -9.17
C SER A 432 -2.78 21.41 -9.07
N TYR A 433 -3.77 20.54 -8.97
CA TYR A 433 -5.17 20.94 -8.83
C TYR A 433 -5.45 21.59 -7.46
N ILE A 434 -4.89 21.03 -6.39
CA ILE A 434 -4.99 21.65 -5.05
C ILE A 434 -4.32 23.02 -5.03
N GLN A 435 -3.14 23.15 -5.66
CA GLN A 435 -2.41 24.43 -5.75
C GLN A 435 -3.14 25.48 -6.59
N LYS A 436 -3.81 25.06 -7.65
CA LYS A 436 -4.46 25.95 -8.62
C LYS A 436 -5.76 25.34 -9.14
N PRO A 437 -6.88 25.45 -8.39
CA PRO A 437 -8.15 24.80 -8.74
C PRO A 437 -8.68 25.15 -10.13
N GLY A 438 -8.43 26.35 -10.64
CA GLY A 438 -8.83 26.77 -11.98
C GLY A 438 -8.12 26.05 -13.15
N SER A 439 -7.09 25.25 -12.87
CA SER A 439 -6.31 24.55 -13.92
C SER A 439 -6.84 23.18 -14.30
N LEU A 440 -7.95 22.70 -13.74
CA LEU A 440 -8.46 21.35 -13.90
C LEU A 440 -8.52 20.86 -15.36
N ASN A 441 -9.12 21.64 -16.26
CA ASN A 441 -9.25 21.24 -17.67
C ASN A 441 -7.89 21.02 -18.34
N GLY A 442 -6.90 21.90 -18.03
CA GLY A 442 -5.55 21.75 -18.54
C GLY A 442 -4.82 20.53 -17.98
N ILE A 443 -5.03 20.22 -16.69
CA ILE A 443 -4.49 19.02 -16.04
C ILE A 443 -5.06 17.76 -16.71
N LEU A 444 -6.38 17.64 -16.83
CA LEU A 444 -7.03 16.47 -17.43
C LEU A 444 -6.62 16.26 -18.89
N ALA A 445 -6.53 17.36 -19.68
CA ALA A 445 -6.01 17.29 -21.04
C ALA A 445 -4.54 16.87 -21.11
N GLY A 446 -3.74 17.27 -20.12
CA GLY A 446 -2.34 16.82 -19.97
C GLY A 446 -2.23 15.33 -19.72
N ILE A 447 -2.99 14.80 -18.77
CA ILE A 447 -3.03 13.37 -18.44
C ILE A 447 -3.54 12.58 -19.66
N GLN A 448 -4.58 13.07 -20.35
CA GLN A 448 -5.10 12.43 -21.56
C GLN A 448 -4.03 12.29 -22.65
N ARG A 449 -3.24 13.34 -22.90
CA ARG A 449 -2.14 13.27 -23.87
C ARG A 449 -1.12 12.21 -23.46
N THR A 450 -0.72 12.16 -22.19
CA THR A 450 0.20 11.11 -21.69
C THR A 450 -0.38 9.71 -21.90
N ALA A 451 -1.67 9.52 -21.64
CA ALA A 451 -2.35 8.23 -21.80
C ALA A 451 -2.46 7.78 -23.27
N THR A 452 -2.46 8.70 -24.23
CA THR A 452 -2.53 8.37 -25.68
C THR A 452 -1.17 8.15 -26.32
N THR A 453 -0.08 8.61 -25.71
CA THR A 453 1.30 8.52 -26.26
C THR A 453 2.16 7.45 -25.58
N GLY A 454 1.77 6.91 -24.44
CA GLY A 454 2.49 5.90 -23.66
C GLY A 454 1.83 4.53 -23.75
#